data_5348c5dc2b8f685a1ecba79b892ae3ef
#
_entry.id   5348c5dc2b8f685a1ecba79b892ae3ef
#
_cell.length_a   1.000
_cell.length_b   1.000
_cell.length_c   1.000
_cell.angle_alpha   90.00
_cell.angle_beta   90.00
_cell.angle_gamma   90.00
#
_symmetry.space_group_name_H-M   'P 1'
#
loop_
_entity.id
_entity.type
_entity.pdbx_description
1 polymer ?
#
loop_
_entity_poly.entity_id
_entity_poly.type
_entity_poly.pdbx_seq_one_letter_code
_entity_poly.pdbx_strand_id
1 'polypeptide(L)'
;MDSAVTSLRLNPFKGCDGPDGTPVPWNRYGRILSERPNFTLDPLFHAGCYYVQDSSAMFVGHLFRKLALAAAEGVPSERHATLGTVRGGDPSQMGGMSGAAANRVGGDTFRPLRVLDLCAAPGGKTTDIAASCRETLGDAFELTANEVMKARASVLADNVAVWGDPNVIVTSVDPAIIGRTMKGYYDVIVADVPCSGEGMFRKDPRAVAEWSPQLPLICAARQKRILADAWPALRQGGILIYSTCTYEDCENDGNLEWAARELGGDIIPPEDEFAEYGVRLTRHGSLLKAGEVPGEGQWAGALVKTSEAPSARCRPADLRPLESRMQNFDGPEPRVELDLQQALRYLHRDTLFLPEAPLGMLVVCYRSHPLGFVKNLGSRCNNLYPKSRRIQMDV
;
A
#
# COMPACT_ATOMS: atom_id res chain seq x y z
N MET A 1 -5.49 -19.76 21.82
CA MET A 1 -4.91 -19.08 20.62
C MET A 1 -4.45 -17.72 21.09
N ASP A 2 -3.19 -17.38 20.86
CA ASP A 2 -2.70 -16.05 21.18
C ASP A 2 -3.52 -14.98 20.44
N SER A 3 -3.70 -13.82 21.06
CA SER A 3 -4.46 -12.71 20.45
C SER A 3 -3.79 -12.24 19.16
N ALA A 4 -4.60 -11.83 18.17
CA ALA A 4 -4.10 -11.28 16.92
C ALA A 4 -3.22 -10.04 17.17
N VAL A 5 -2.09 -9.95 16.48
CA VAL A 5 -1.19 -8.79 16.55
C VAL A 5 -1.85 -7.57 15.91
N THR A 6 -1.80 -6.44 16.60
CA THR A 6 -2.25 -5.16 16.06
C THR A 6 -1.04 -4.33 15.64
N SER A 7 -1.02 -3.88 14.39
CA SER A 7 0.03 -3.02 13.87
C SER A 7 -0.52 -1.95 12.94
N LEU A 8 0.24 -0.88 12.77
CA LEU A 8 -0.06 0.22 11.87
C LEU A 8 1.22 0.71 11.18
N ARG A 9 1.04 1.48 10.12
CA ARG A 9 2.13 2.15 9.41
C ARG A 9 1.87 3.64 9.33
N LEU A 10 2.81 4.44 9.84
CA LEU A 10 2.74 5.90 9.82
C LEU A 10 2.84 6.43 8.38
N ASN A 11 2.17 7.54 8.13
CA ASN A 11 2.30 8.27 6.87
C ASN A 11 3.43 9.32 7.02
N PRO A 12 4.60 9.12 6.37
CA PRO A 12 5.76 9.99 6.56
C PRO A 12 5.55 11.41 6.05
N PHE A 13 4.53 11.64 5.21
CA PHE A 13 4.28 12.94 4.57
C PHE A 13 3.20 13.76 5.26
N LYS A 14 2.59 13.25 6.33
CA LYS A 14 1.58 13.97 7.10
C LYS A 14 2.15 14.68 8.34
N GLY A 15 3.40 14.37 8.74
CA GLY A 15 4.01 14.97 9.92
C GLY A 15 3.26 14.72 11.22
N CYS A 16 2.61 13.57 11.33
CA CYS A 16 1.81 13.22 12.49
C CYS A 16 2.58 12.30 13.43
N ASP A 17 2.45 12.54 14.72
CA ASP A 17 2.76 11.56 15.73
C ASP A 17 1.59 10.57 15.80
N GLY A 18 1.80 9.36 15.32
CA GLY A 18 0.82 8.26 15.46
C GLY A 18 0.92 7.58 16.82
N PRO A 19 0.09 6.54 17.06
CA PRO A 19 0.22 5.72 18.26
C PRO A 19 1.63 5.14 18.40
N ASP A 20 2.17 5.18 19.64
CA ASP A 20 3.45 4.55 19.98
C ASP A 20 3.37 3.04 19.83
N GLY A 21 4.50 2.43 19.48
CA GLY A 21 4.59 0.98 19.35
C GLY A 21 6.00 0.50 19.05
N THR A 22 6.22 -0.80 19.15
CA THR A 22 7.47 -1.43 18.79
C THR A 22 7.69 -1.35 17.27
N PRO A 23 8.87 -0.92 16.79
CA PRO A 23 9.16 -0.88 15.37
C PRO A 23 8.98 -2.23 14.66
N VAL A 24 8.45 -2.22 13.44
CA VAL A 24 8.43 -3.40 12.57
C VAL A 24 9.81 -3.53 11.91
N PRO A 25 10.50 -4.69 12.03
CA PRO A 25 11.89 -4.83 11.56
C PRO A 25 12.11 -4.48 10.08
N TRP A 26 11.17 -4.83 9.22
CA TRP A 26 11.23 -4.62 7.76
C TRP A 26 10.50 -3.38 7.26
N ASN A 27 9.95 -2.55 8.18
CA ASN A 27 9.29 -1.31 7.77
C ASN A 27 9.49 -0.21 8.83
N ARG A 28 10.31 0.81 8.52
CA ARG A 28 10.69 1.89 9.45
C ARG A 28 9.51 2.71 9.97
N TYR A 29 8.41 2.77 9.24
CA TYR A 29 7.17 3.44 9.62
C TYR A 29 6.17 2.51 10.31
N GLY A 30 6.44 1.21 10.31
CA GLY A 30 5.61 0.21 10.97
C GLY A 30 5.73 0.26 12.49
N ARG A 31 4.59 0.09 13.18
CA ARG A 31 4.51 0.01 14.64
C ARG A 31 3.61 -1.14 15.04
N ILE A 32 4.11 -1.98 15.95
CA ILE A 32 3.35 -3.05 16.60
C ILE A 32 2.84 -2.48 17.90
N LEU A 33 1.54 -2.49 18.12
CA LEU A 33 0.90 -1.94 19.30
C LEU A 33 0.76 -2.99 20.40
N SER A 34 0.91 -2.58 21.65
CA SER A 34 0.68 -3.43 22.83
C SER A 34 -0.78 -3.85 23.00
N GLU A 35 -1.70 -3.00 22.54
CA GLU A 35 -3.14 -3.24 22.57
C GLU A 35 -3.80 -2.67 21.31
N ARG A 36 -5.02 -3.11 21.02
CA ARG A 36 -5.80 -2.61 19.88
C ARG A 36 -6.69 -1.43 20.31
N PRO A 37 -6.35 -0.20 19.92
CA PRO A 37 -7.23 0.95 20.18
C PRO A 37 -8.46 0.93 19.26
N ASN A 38 -9.45 1.75 19.58
CA ASN A 38 -10.57 2.00 18.68
C ASN A 38 -10.18 3.03 17.61
N PHE A 39 -9.54 2.57 16.53
CA PHE A 39 -9.08 3.43 15.43
C PHE A 39 -10.19 4.29 14.81
N THR A 40 -11.44 3.82 14.83
CA THR A 40 -12.59 4.56 14.30
C THR A 40 -12.84 5.87 15.06
N LEU A 41 -12.50 5.91 16.33
CA LEU A 41 -12.63 7.09 17.17
C LEU A 41 -11.36 7.95 17.25
N ASP A 42 -10.37 7.67 16.41
CA ASP A 42 -9.18 8.51 16.29
C ASP A 42 -9.27 9.41 15.04
N PRO A 43 -9.43 10.74 15.17
CA PRO A 43 -9.47 11.63 14.03
C PRO A 43 -8.20 11.61 13.17
N LEU A 44 -7.02 11.29 13.73
CA LEU A 44 -5.76 11.17 12.97
C LEU A 44 -5.78 10.01 11.99
N PHE A 45 -6.49 8.90 12.31
CA PHE A 45 -6.74 7.82 11.36
C PHE A 45 -7.52 8.33 10.12
N HIS A 46 -8.56 9.14 10.35
CA HIS A 46 -9.37 9.72 9.28
C HIS A 46 -8.66 10.84 8.51
N ALA A 47 -7.68 11.50 9.11
CA ALA A 47 -6.77 12.43 8.46
C ALA A 47 -5.69 11.75 7.60
N GLY A 48 -5.56 10.41 7.68
CA GLY A 48 -4.57 9.63 6.95
C GLY A 48 -3.16 9.73 7.51
N CYS A 49 -3.03 10.03 8.80
CA CYS A 49 -1.75 10.07 9.51
C CYS A 49 -1.10 8.71 9.63
N TYR A 50 -1.89 7.64 9.61
CA TYR A 50 -1.42 6.27 9.58
C TYR A 50 -2.44 5.34 8.91
N TYR A 51 -1.97 4.15 8.53
CA TYR A 51 -2.77 3.06 7.98
C TYR A 51 -2.69 1.84 8.90
N VAL A 52 -3.82 1.27 9.30
CA VAL A 52 -3.85 0.01 10.07
C VAL A 52 -3.52 -1.14 9.12
N GLN A 53 -2.35 -1.72 9.28
CA GLN A 53 -1.82 -2.75 8.39
C GLN A 53 -1.13 -3.84 9.20
N ASP A 54 -1.32 -5.09 8.78
CA ASP A 54 -0.57 -6.21 9.35
C ASP A 54 0.93 -6.06 9.10
N SER A 55 1.74 -6.28 10.14
CA SER A 55 3.19 -6.15 10.04
C SER A 55 3.80 -7.13 9.03
N SER A 56 3.29 -8.39 8.94
CA SER A 56 3.74 -9.33 7.93
C SER A 56 3.47 -8.83 6.51
N ALA A 57 2.32 -8.20 6.27
CA ALA A 57 1.97 -7.64 4.97
C ALA A 57 2.87 -6.46 4.55
N MET A 58 3.51 -5.77 5.51
CA MET A 58 4.49 -4.70 5.23
C MET A 58 5.80 -5.26 4.64
N PHE A 59 6.05 -6.58 4.73
CA PHE A 59 7.22 -7.21 4.12
C PHE A 59 7.22 -7.11 2.59
N VAL A 60 6.04 -7.10 1.97
CA VAL A 60 5.91 -6.86 0.53
C VAL A 60 6.47 -5.49 0.14
N GLY A 61 6.24 -4.46 0.97
CA GLY A 61 6.84 -3.14 0.79
C GLY A 61 8.36 -3.15 0.96
N HIS A 62 8.92 -4.00 1.84
CA HIS A 62 10.37 -4.20 1.95
C HIS A 62 10.94 -4.77 0.64
N LEU A 63 10.35 -5.85 0.12
CA LEU A 63 10.79 -6.41 -1.17
C LEU A 63 10.68 -5.40 -2.30
N PHE A 64 9.62 -4.60 -2.33
CA PHE A 64 9.47 -3.55 -3.34
C PHE A 64 10.61 -2.53 -3.26
N ARG A 65 10.95 -2.01 -2.07
CA ARG A 65 12.06 -1.07 -1.88
C ARG A 65 13.38 -1.68 -2.34
N LYS A 66 13.66 -2.91 -1.91
CA LYS A 66 14.89 -3.62 -2.20
C LYS A 66 15.08 -3.91 -3.69
N LEU A 67 14.05 -4.43 -4.36
CA LEU A 67 14.17 -4.93 -5.73
C LEU A 67 13.86 -3.86 -6.78
N ALA A 68 12.81 -3.07 -6.56
CA ALA A 68 12.32 -2.13 -7.57
C ALA A 68 12.98 -0.76 -7.47
N LEU A 69 13.13 -0.20 -6.27
CA LEU A 69 13.70 1.13 -6.10
C LEU A 69 15.23 1.10 -6.21
N ALA A 70 15.91 0.09 -5.66
CA ALA A 70 17.36 -0.04 -5.83
C ALA A 70 17.77 -0.20 -7.31
N ALA A 71 16.99 -0.96 -8.11
CA ALA A 71 17.19 -1.06 -9.54
C ALA A 71 16.96 0.27 -10.29
N ALA A 72 16.01 1.08 -9.79
CA ALA A 72 15.72 2.41 -10.35
C ALA A 72 16.83 3.43 -10.08
N GLU A 73 17.56 3.31 -8.98
CA GLU A 73 18.71 4.16 -8.64
C GLU A 73 19.99 3.81 -9.41
N GLY A 74 20.01 2.72 -10.21
CA GLY A 74 21.16 2.27 -10.98
C GLY A 74 22.32 1.75 -10.10
N VAL A 75 22.04 1.32 -8.86
CA VAL A 75 23.04 0.74 -7.94
C VAL A 75 23.17 -0.76 -8.22
N PRO A 76 24.39 -1.29 -8.56
CA PRO A 76 24.60 -2.72 -8.66
C PRO A 76 24.29 -3.42 -7.34
N SER A 77 23.64 -4.58 -7.39
CA SER A 77 23.20 -5.37 -6.23
C SER A 77 24.32 -5.79 -5.26
N GLU A 78 25.58 -5.65 -5.66
CA GLU A 78 26.75 -6.03 -4.84
C GLU A 78 27.08 -5.06 -3.68
N ARG A 79 26.41 -3.90 -3.55
CA ARG A 79 26.68 -2.94 -2.45
C ARG A 79 25.79 -3.12 -1.21
N HIS A 80 24.89 -4.07 -1.18
CA HIS A 80 23.96 -4.25 -0.05
C HIS A 80 24.54 -5.05 1.13
N ALA A 81 25.77 -5.58 1.02
CA ALA A 81 26.43 -6.33 2.10
C ALA A 81 26.98 -5.48 3.26
N THR A 82 26.88 -4.14 3.24
CA THR A 82 27.53 -3.27 4.24
C THR A 82 26.68 -2.10 4.74
N LEU A 83 25.39 -2.26 4.97
CA LEU A 83 24.58 -1.30 5.74
C LEU A 83 24.24 -1.84 7.12
N GLY A 84 25.30 -2.28 7.83
CA GLY A 84 25.26 -2.43 9.27
C GLY A 84 25.48 -1.07 9.95
N THR A 85 24.55 -0.74 10.87
CA THR A 85 24.70 0.26 11.96
C THR A 85 25.06 1.68 11.55
N VAL A 86 24.09 2.53 11.25
CA VAL A 86 24.25 3.99 11.42
C VAL A 86 23.84 4.35 12.86
N ARG A 87 24.87 4.67 13.66
CA ARG A 87 24.72 5.34 14.97
C ARG A 87 24.13 6.72 14.77
N GLY A 88 23.26 7.15 15.71
CA GLY A 88 22.54 8.40 15.73
C GLY A 88 23.41 9.62 15.39
N GLY A 89 22.97 10.38 14.43
CA GLY A 89 23.47 11.70 14.06
C GLY A 89 22.39 12.75 14.27
N ASP A 90 22.79 13.89 14.82
CA ASP A 90 22.00 15.06 15.18
C ASP A 90 21.16 15.61 14.01
N PRO A 91 19.84 15.87 14.18
CA PRO A 91 18.95 16.37 13.13
C PRO A 91 19.20 17.80 12.64
N SER A 92 20.16 18.55 13.21
CA SER A 92 20.33 19.97 12.95
C SER A 92 21.20 20.34 11.73
N GLN A 93 21.69 19.36 10.92
CA GLN A 93 22.58 19.61 9.77
C GLN A 93 22.05 19.08 8.42
N MET A 94 20.77 19.13 8.16
CA MET A 94 20.26 18.91 6.80
C MET A 94 19.95 20.24 6.11
N GLY A 95 21.00 20.89 5.64
CA GLY A 95 20.93 21.93 4.62
C GLY A 95 20.51 21.33 3.28
N GLY A 96 19.58 22.02 2.60
CA GLY A 96 18.91 21.59 1.39
C GLY A 96 19.84 21.05 0.29
N MET A 97 19.50 19.85 -0.16
CA MET A 97 19.90 19.34 -1.47
C MET A 97 18.63 18.92 -2.22
N SER A 98 18.11 19.86 -3.01
CA SER A 98 17.21 19.54 -4.12
C SER A 98 18.04 18.86 -5.21
N GLY A 99 17.98 17.54 -5.27
CA GLY A 99 18.64 16.76 -6.31
C GLY A 99 17.73 15.61 -6.69
N ALA A 100 16.92 15.80 -7.75
CA ALA A 100 16.18 14.72 -8.38
C ALA A 100 17.16 13.65 -8.85
N ALA A 101 17.15 12.48 -8.23
CA ALA A 101 17.87 11.30 -8.70
C ALA A 101 17.26 10.88 -10.04
N ALA A 102 17.90 11.24 -11.14
CA ALA A 102 17.47 10.92 -12.49
C ALA A 102 17.77 9.44 -12.79
N ASN A 103 16.76 8.66 -13.06
CA ASN A 103 16.86 7.28 -13.49
C ASN A 103 17.56 7.18 -14.87
N ARG A 104 18.83 6.79 -14.92
CA ARG A 104 19.56 6.52 -16.15
C ARG A 104 19.49 5.03 -16.50
N VAL A 105 18.47 4.65 -17.25
CA VAL A 105 18.49 3.41 -18.01
C VAL A 105 18.75 3.78 -19.47
N GLY A 106 19.98 3.50 -19.94
CA GLY A 106 20.43 3.53 -21.32
C GLY A 106 19.77 4.54 -22.26
N GLY A 107 20.39 5.69 -22.49
CA GLY A 107 20.14 6.63 -23.60
C GLY A 107 18.69 7.05 -23.81
N ASP A 108 18.38 8.29 -23.45
CA ASP A 108 17.17 9.06 -23.73
C ASP A 108 15.97 8.98 -22.78
N THR A 109 15.63 10.20 -22.32
CA THR A 109 14.40 10.65 -21.66
C THR A 109 14.06 10.02 -20.30
N PHE A 110 14.18 10.86 -19.29
CA PHE A 110 13.61 10.67 -17.96
C PHE A 110 12.13 10.27 -18.06
N ARG A 111 11.80 9.04 -17.65
CA ARG A 111 10.41 8.60 -17.52
C ARG A 111 10.13 8.13 -16.09
N PRO A 112 8.90 8.33 -15.58
CA PRO A 112 8.53 7.88 -14.25
C PRO A 112 8.59 6.35 -14.13
N LEU A 113 8.90 5.85 -12.92
CA LEU A 113 8.72 4.43 -12.58
C LEU A 113 7.22 4.09 -12.62
N ARG A 114 6.84 3.06 -13.38
CA ARG A 114 5.45 2.64 -13.56
C ARG A 114 5.18 1.36 -12.81
N VAL A 115 4.31 1.45 -11.82
CA VAL A 115 3.98 0.36 -10.91
C VAL A 115 2.50 0.00 -11.02
N LEU A 116 2.20 -1.29 -11.03
CA LEU A 116 0.86 -1.84 -10.89
C LEU A 116 0.75 -2.62 -9.59
N ASP A 117 -0.15 -2.22 -8.70
CA ASP A 117 -0.66 -3.05 -7.61
C ASP A 117 -1.94 -3.73 -8.11
N LEU A 118 -1.84 -5.04 -8.42
CA LEU A 118 -2.82 -5.74 -9.24
C LEU A 118 -4.10 -6.11 -8.51
N CYS A 119 -4.00 -6.44 -7.21
CA CYS A 119 -5.11 -6.84 -6.34
C CYS A 119 -5.10 -5.98 -5.07
N ALA A 120 -5.23 -4.66 -5.27
CA ALA A 120 -4.79 -3.63 -4.33
C ALA A 120 -5.65 -3.46 -3.07
N ALA A 121 -6.96 -3.80 -3.12
CA ALA A 121 -7.85 -3.53 -1.99
C ALA A 121 -7.49 -4.33 -0.73
N PRO A 122 -7.54 -3.70 0.44
CA PRO A 122 -8.10 -2.38 0.73
C PRO A 122 -7.12 -1.19 0.60
N GLY A 123 -5.84 -1.38 0.18
CA GLY A 123 -4.90 -0.30 -0.09
C GLY A 123 -3.67 -0.23 0.84
N GLY A 124 -3.50 -1.20 1.74
CA GLY A 124 -2.35 -1.21 2.66
C GLY A 124 -1.01 -1.31 1.94
N LYS A 125 -0.89 -2.23 0.97
CA LYS A 125 0.32 -2.38 0.14
C LYS A 125 0.47 -1.21 -0.82
N THR A 126 -0.61 -0.76 -1.46
CA THR A 126 -0.64 0.43 -2.33
C THR A 126 -0.04 1.65 -1.65
N THR A 127 -0.49 1.96 -0.44
CA THR A 127 -0.05 3.15 0.31
C THR A 127 1.40 3.01 0.83
N ASP A 128 1.89 1.80 1.08
CA ASP A 128 3.29 1.53 1.42
C ASP A 128 4.21 1.73 0.21
N ILE A 129 3.80 1.22 -0.95
CA ILE A 129 4.49 1.42 -2.23
C ILE A 129 4.53 2.91 -2.59
N ALA A 130 3.39 3.61 -2.50
CA ALA A 130 3.31 5.05 -2.78
C ALA A 130 4.26 5.86 -1.89
N ALA A 131 4.27 5.58 -0.57
CA ALA A 131 5.18 6.25 0.36
C ALA A 131 6.65 5.98 0.01
N SER A 132 7.00 4.74 -0.33
CA SER A 132 8.34 4.35 -0.72
C SER A 132 8.80 5.04 -2.02
N CYS A 133 7.93 5.08 -3.03
CA CYS A 133 8.20 5.80 -4.28
C CYS A 133 8.33 7.31 -4.04
N ARG A 134 7.43 7.91 -3.28
CA ARG A 134 7.45 9.35 -2.98
C ARG A 134 8.73 9.76 -2.27
N GLU A 135 9.19 8.95 -1.34
CA GLU A 135 10.40 9.20 -0.59
C GLU A 135 11.67 9.09 -1.44
N THR A 136 11.73 8.10 -2.34
CA THR A 136 12.91 7.80 -3.15
C THR A 136 12.94 8.59 -4.46
N LEU A 137 11.79 8.77 -5.12
CA LEU A 137 11.68 9.28 -6.48
C LEU A 137 10.98 10.64 -6.58
N GLY A 138 10.45 11.17 -5.46
CA GLY A 138 9.63 12.37 -5.48
C GLY A 138 8.37 12.17 -6.33
N ASP A 139 8.19 12.99 -7.37
CA ASP A 139 7.05 12.90 -8.31
C ASP A 139 7.30 11.94 -9.48
N ALA A 140 8.49 11.33 -9.56
CA ALA A 140 8.91 10.54 -10.71
C ALA A 140 8.39 9.09 -10.69
N PHE A 141 7.12 8.88 -10.39
CA PHE A 141 6.46 7.59 -10.45
C PHE A 141 4.99 7.70 -10.83
N GLU A 142 4.42 6.61 -11.33
CA GLU A 142 2.99 6.40 -11.56
C GLU A 142 2.59 5.07 -10.93
N LEU A 143 1.65 5.07 -9.99
CA LEU A 143 1.14 3.86 -9.34
C LEU A 143 -0.32 3.63 -9.71
N THR A 144 -0.58 2.54 -10.45
CA THR A 144 -1.93 2.06 -10.72
C THR A 144 -2.32 1.04 -9.66
N ALA A 145 -3.34 1.31 -8.88
CA ALA A 145 -3.91 0.40 -7.89
C ALA A 145 -5.21 -0.19 -8.44
N ASN A 146 -5.21 -1.49 -8.75
CA ASN A 146 -6.36 -2.15 -9.35
C ASN A 146 -7.07 -3.12 -8.39
N GLU A 147 -8.39 -3.13 -8.45
CA GLU A 147 -9.21 -4.12 -7.75
C GLU A 147 -10.44 -4.45 -8.61
N VAL A 148 -10.57 -5.72 -9.01
CA VAL A 148 -11.64 -6.16 -9.92
C VAL A 148 -13.04 -6.07 -9.30
N MET A 149 -13.16 -6.26 -7.99
CA MET A 149 -14.43 -6.17 -7.28
C MET A 149 -14.81 -4.73 -6.98
N LYS A 150 -15.84 -4.20 -7.64
CA LYS A 150 -16.26 -2.79 -7.53
C LYS A 150 -16.47 -2.30 -6.09
N ALA A 151 -17.06 -3.13 -5.23
CA ALA A 151 -17.28 -2.77 -3.82
C ALA A 151 -15.95 -2.57 -3.09
N ARG A 152 -14.96 -3.45 -3.31
CA ARG A 152 -13.62 -3.36 -2.74
C ARG A 152 -12.82 -2.22 -3.37
N ALA A 153 -12.97 -1.99 -4.67
CA ALA A 153 -12.36 -0.86 -5.37
C ALA A 153 -12.85 0.50 -4.83
N SER A 154 -14.12 0.58 -4.40
CA SER A 154 -14.66 1.76 -3.73
C SER A 154 -13.95 2.04 -2.39
N VAL A 155 -13.70 1.00 -1.59
CA VAL A 155 -12.95 1.11 -0.32
C VAL A 155 -11.51 1.51 -0.58
N LEU A 156 -10.87 0.89 -1.59
CA LEU A 156 -9.52 1.25 -2.02
C LEU A 156 -9.43 2.74 -2.40
N ALA A 157 -10.39 3.24 -3.19
CA ALA A 157 -10.42 4.64 -3.61
C ALA A 157 -10.57 5.61 -2.42
N ASP A 158 -11.37 5.25 -1.41
CA ASP A 158 -11.49 6.03 -0.19
C ASP A 158 -10.18 6.03 0.62
N ASN A 159 -9.53 4.88 0.77
CA ASN A 159 -8.28 4.76 1.53
C ASN A 159 -7.10 5.47 0.84
N VAL A 160 -6.98 5.33 -0.48
CA VAL A 160 -5.97 6.07 -1.29
C VAL A 160 -6.19 7.58 -1.16
N ALA A 161 -7.44 8.02 -1.21
CA ALA A 161 -7.76 9.46 -1.08
C ALA A 161 -7.46 10.00 0.32
N VAL A 162 -7.66 9.21 1.39
CA VAL A 162 -7.27 9.58 2.76
C VAL A 162 -5.76 9.61 2.91
N TRP A 163 -5.04 8.66 2.30
CA TRP A 163 -3.57 8.65 2.31
C TRP A 163 -2.99 9.90 1.65
N GLY A 164 -3.56 10.31 0.50
CA GLY A 164 -3.34 11.61 -0.10
C GLY A 164 -2.17 11.73 -1.06
N ASP A 165 -1.71 10.63 -1.69
CA ASP A 165 -0.68 10.69 -2.74
C ASP A 165 -1.33 10.87 -4.13
N PRO A 166 -1.04 11.98 -4.84
CA PRO A 166 -1.66 12.29 -6.13
C PRO A 166 -1.22 11.39 -7.29
N ASN A 167 -0.09 10.68 -7.14
CA ASN A 167 0.45 9.80 -8.19
C ASN A 167 -0.15 8.39 -8.15
N VAL A 168 -1.17 8.17 -7.30
CA VAL A 168 -1.91 6.91 -7.21
C VAL A 168 -3.23 7.00 -7.96
N ILE A 169 -3.41 6.13 -8.95
CA ILE A 169 -4.62 6.02 -9.76
C ILE A 169 -5.32 4.71 -9.42
N VAL A 170 -6.61 4.78 -9.07
CA VAL A 170 -7.41 3.59 -8.75
C VAL A 170 -8.20 3.15 -9.98
N THR A 171 -8.14 1.85 -10.28
CA THR A 171 -8.90 1.22 -11.36
C THR A 171 -9.72 0.03 -10.85
N SER A 172 -10.77 -0.34 -11.60
CA SER A 172 -11.57 -1.53 -11.32
C SER A 172 -11.76 -2.31 -12.60
N VAL A 173 -10.69 -3.01 -13.03
CA VAL A 173 -10.58 -3.64 -14.34
C VAL A 173 -10.15 -5.09 -14.19
N ASP A 174 -10.63 -5.95 -15.07
CA ASP A 174 -10.18 -7.35 -15.15
C ASP A 174 -8.70 -7.42 -15.57
N PRO A 175 -7.86 -8.25 -14.91
CA PRO A 175 -6.45 -8.43 -15.27
C PRO A 175 -6.19 -8.70 -16.75
N ALA A 176 -7.07 -9.44 -17.44
CA ALA A 176 -6.96 -9.71 -18.88
C ALA A 176 -7.12 -8.45 -19.72
N ILE A 177 -7.92 -7.48 -19.28
CA ILE A 177 -8.01 -6.16 -19.96
C ILE A 177 -6.72 -5.39 -19.75
N ILE A 178 -6.17 -5.38 -18.53
CA ILE A 178 -4.88 -4.73 -18.24
C ILE A 178 -3.78 -5.31 -19.15
N GLY A 179 -3.64 -6.64 -19.19
CA GLY A 179 -2.62 -7.29 -20.01
C GLY A 179 -2.75 -7.00 -21.52
N ARG A 180 -3.99 -6.87 -22.03
CA ARG A 180 -4.20 -6.52 -23.44
C ARG A 180 -3.96 -5.05 -23.74
N THR A 181 -4.38 -4.16 -22.84
CA THR A 181 -4.35 -2.70 -23.05
C THR A 181 -2.98 -2.11 -22.74
N MET A 182 -2.30 -2.59 -21.69
CA MET A 182 -1.10 -2.00 -21.12
C MET A 182 0.17 -2.80 -21.45
N LYS A 183 0.26 -3.41 -22.62
CA LYS A 183 1.40 -4.28 -23.02
C LYS A 183 2.75 -3.61 -22.81
N GLY A 184 3.62 -4.24 -22.01
CA GLY A 184 4.98 -3.76 -21.73
C GLY A 184 5.05 -2.40 -21.05
N TYR A 185 3.97 -1.97 -20.40
CA TYR A 185 3.86 -0.63 -19.79
C TYR A 185 4.53 -0.54 -18.42
N TYR A 186 4.29 -1.52 -17.55
CA TYR A 186 4.73 -1.47 -16.16
C TYR A 186 6.15 -1.97 -15.98
N ASP A 187 6.92 -1.28 -15.15
CA ASP A 187 8.24 -1.70 -14.70
C ASP A 187 8.15 -2.73 -13.59
N VAL A 188 7.14 -2.59 -12.74
CA VAL A 188 6.88 -3.46 -11.60
C VAL A 188 5.40 -3.81 -11.53
N ILE A 189 5.10 -5.08 -11.30
CA ILE A 189 3.77 -5.55 -10.90
C ILE A 189 3.91 -6.13 -9.50
N VAL A 190 3.10 -5.63 -8.56
CA VAL A 190 2.90 -6.23 -7.24
C VAL A 190 1.56 -6.97 -7.29
N ALA A 191 1.60 -8.27 -7.01
CA ALA A 191 0.44 -9.16 -7.09
C ALA A 191 0.23 -9.86 -5.74
N ASP A 192 -0.46 -9.18 -4.81
CA ASP A 192 -0.97 -9.78 -3.58
C ASP A 192 -2.31 -10.44 -3.87
N VAL A 193 -2.25 -11.68 -4.32
CA VAL A 193 -3.40 -12.34 -4.94
C VAL A 193 -4.36 -12.95 -3.94
N PRO A 194 -5.66 -13.11 -4.28
CA PRO A 194 -6.60 -13.86 -3.45
C PRO A 194 -6.11 -15.30 -3.23
N CYS A 195 -6.04 -15.74 -1.97
CA CYS A 195 -5.50 -17.03 -1.56
C CYS A 195 -6.41 -17.76 -0.59
N SER A 196 -6.03 -18.96 -0.12
CA SER A 196 -6.77 -19.74 0.87
C SER A 196 -6.80 -19.12 2.27
N GLY A 197 -5.93 -18.15 2.56
CA GLY A 197 -6.11 -17.17 3.64
C GLY A 197 -5.79 -17.66 5.05
N GLU A 198 -4.86 -18.58 5.25
CA GLU A 198 -4.47 -19.08 6.58
C GLU A 198 -3.95 -17.98 7.51
N GLY A 199 -3.31 -16.94 6.98
CA GLY A 199 -2.92 -15.73 7.72
C GLY A 199 -4.11 -14.92 8.26
N MET A 200 -5.36 -15.28 7.93
CA MET A 200 -6.57 -14.65 8.47
C MET A 200 -7.19 -15.43 9.65
N PHE A 201 -6.73 -16.64 9.94
CA PHE A 201 -7.38 -17.55 10.90
C PHE A 201 -7.51 -16.97 12.32
N ARG A 202 -6.54 -16.16 12.75
CA ARG A 202 -6.59 -15.50 14.07
C ARG A 202 -7.50 -14.28 14.08
N LYS A 203 -7.77 -13.67 12.91
CA LYS A 203 -8.57 -12.43 12.78
C LYS A 203 -10.03 -12.68 12.41
N ASP A 204 -10.29 -13.70 11.62
CA ASP A 204 -11.65 -13.99 11.11
C ASP A 204 -11.99 -15.49 11.26
N PRO A 205 -12.83 -15.84 12.23
CA PRO A 205 -13.28 -17.22 12.40
C PRO A 205 -13.97 -17.83 11.17
N ARG A 206 -14.51 -17.00 10.26
CA ARG A 206 -15.13 -17.46 9.02
C ARG A 206 -14.08 -18.04 8.08
N ALA A 207 -12.87 -17.46 8.06
CA ALA A 207 -11.77 -17.98 7.25
C ALA A 207 -11.44 -19.44 7.62
N VAL A 208 -11.48 -19.77 8.91
CA VAL A 208 -11.31 -21.16 9.39
C VAL A 208 -12.45 -22.06 8.95
N ALA A 209 -13.70 -21.56 9.05
CA ALA A 209 -14.88 -22.35 8.71
C ALA A 209 -15.03 -22.62 7.20
N GLU A 210 -14.53 -21.71 6.36
CA GLU A 210 -14.57 -21.81 4.90
C GLU A 210 -13.38 -22.60 4.33
N TRP A 211 -12.32 -22.80 5.12
CA TRP A 211 -11.14 -23.51 4.65
C TRP A 211 -11.38 -25.02 4.49
N SER A 212 -10.80 -25.58 3.44
CA SER A 212 -10.81 -27.01 3.16
C SER A 212 -9.52 -27.42 2.44
N PRO A 213 -9.10 -28.70 2.46
CA PRO A 213 -7.89 -29.16 1.76
C PRO A 213 -7.91 -28.93 0.23
N GLN A 214 -9.07 -28.70 -0.36
CA GLN A 214 -9.24 -28.40 -1.79
C GLN A 214 -9.11 -26.91 -2.09
N LEU A 215 -9.34 -26.04 -1.12
CA LEU A 215 -9.34 -24.60 -1.32
C LEU A 215 -7.99 -24.06 -1.83
N PRO A 216 -6.81 -24.47 -1.30
CA PRO A 216 -5.52 -24.06 -1.84
C PRO A 216 -5.33 -24.37 -3.32
N LEU A 217 -5.76 -25.55 -3.78
CA LEU A 217 -5.66 -25.95 -5.20
C LEU A 217 -6.51 -25.06 -6.11
N ILE A 218 -7.72 -24.73 -5.66
CA ILE A 218 -8.65 -23.83 -6.39
C ILE A 218 -8.05 -22.42 -6.44
N CYS A 219 -7.50 -21.94 -5.33
CA CYS A 219 -6.85 -20.65 -5.26
C CYS A 219 -5.59 -20.59 -6.13
N ALA A 220 -4.73 -21.61 -6.08
CA ALA A 220 -3.55 -21.72 -6.93
C ALA A 220 -3.89 -21.63 -8.43
N ALA A 221 -4.92 -22.34 -8.88
CA ALA A 221 -5.38 -22.26 -10.26
C ALA A 221 -5.90 -20.86 -10.65
N ARG A 222 -6.62 -20.19 -9.74
CA ARG A 222 -7.07 -18.80 -9.94
C ARG A 222 -5.90 -17.83 -10.02
N GLN A 223 -4.92 -17.98 -9.16
CA GLN A 223 -3.71 -17.14 -9.11
C GLN A 223 -2.90 -17.26 -10.40
N LYS A 224 -2.70 -18.47 -10.92
CA LYS A 224 -2.06 -18.71 -12.21
C LYS A 224 -2.76 -17.94 -13.35
N ARG A 225 -4.09 -17.97 -13.36
CA ARG A 225 -4.87 -17.21 -14.36
C ARG A 225 -4.64 -15.70 -14.21
N ILE A 226 -4.74 -15.17 -12.98
CA ILE A 226 -4.53 -13.74 -12.70
C ILE A 226 -3.14 -13.30 -13.17
N LEU A 227 -2.10 -14.08 -12.88
CA LEU A 227 -0.74 -13.80 -13.30
C LEU A 227 -0.60 -13.85 -14.82
N ALA A 228 -1.10 -14.89 -15.48
CA ALA A 228 -1.06 -15.04 -16.94
C ALA A 228 -1.77 -13.88 -17.66
N ASP A 229 -2.94 -13.49 -17.15
CA ASP A 229 -3.74 -12.40 -17.70
C ASP A 229 -3.03 -11.04 -17.59
N ALA A 230 -2.35 -10.76 -16.47
CA ALA A 230 -1.63 -9.49 -16.25
C ALA A 230 -0.20 -9.49 -16.85
N TRP A 231 0.41 -10.64 -17.06
CA TRP A 231 1.82 -10.78 -17.50
C TRP A 231 2.20 -9.95 -18.72
N PRO A 232 1.36 -9.85 -19.79
CA PRO A 232 1.69 -9.02 -20.94
C PRO A 232 1.91 -7.54 -20.60
N ALA A 233 1.34 -7.04 -19.49
CA ALA A 233 1.49 -5.65 -19.09
C ALA A 233 2.86 -5.34 -18.45
N LEU A 234 3.56 -6.34 -17.92
CA LEU A 234 4.92 -6.21 -17.43
C LEU A 234 5.89 -6.12 -18.61
N ARG A 235 6.82 -5.13 -18.61
CA ARG A 235 7.86 -5.04 -19.64
C ARG A 235 8.89 -6.16 -19.51
N GLN A 236 9.65 -6.42 -20.55
CA GLN A 236 10.85 -7.24 -20.45
C GLN A 236 11.86 -6.60 -19.50
N GLY A 237 12.49 -7.39 -18.64
CA GLY A 237 13.33 -6.92 -17.53
C GLY A 237 12.56 -6.25 -16.40
N GLY A 238 11.21 -6.25 -16.44
CA GLY A 238 10.37 -5.78 -15.33
C GLY A 238 10.27 -6.83 -14.23
N ILE A 239 9.89 -6.39 -13.03
CA ILE A 239 9.85 -7.21 -11.82
C ILE A 239 8.41 -7.53 -11.46
N LEU A 240 8.08 -8.80 -11.24
CA LEU A 240 6.89 -9.25 -10.53
C LEU A 240 7.25 -9.52 -9.07
N ILE A 241 6.56 -8.88 -8.14
CA ILE A 241 6.55 -9.23 -6.72
C ILE A 241 5.21 -9.93 -6.46
N TYR A 242 5.30 -11.22 -6.11
CA TYR A 242 4.14 -12.07 -5.88
C TYR A 242 4.02 -12.38 -4.40
N SER A 243 2.81 -12.26 -3.84
CA SER A 243 2.57 -12.53 -2.42
C SER A 243 1.18 -13.12 -2.15
N THR A 244 1.07 -13.82 -1.03
CA THR A 244 -0.15 -14.42 -0.50
C THR A 244 -0.15 -14.33 1.02
N CYS A 245 -1.32 -14.46 1.65
CA CYS A 245 -1.44 -14.65 3.09
C CYS A 245 -1.73 -16.12 3.46
N THR A 246 -1.18 -17.08 2.71
CA THR A 246 -1.28 -18.52 3.00
C THR A 246 0.10 -19.14 3.18
N TYR A 247 0.15 -20.35 3.76
CA TYR A 247 1.38 -21.11 3.95
C TYR A 247 1.53 -22.27 2.95
N GLU A 248 0.55 -22.44 2.07
CA GLU A 248 0.46 -23.55 1.13
C GLU A 248 1.45 -23.41 -0.03
N ASP A 249 2.33 -24.42 -0.18
CA ASP A 249 3.37 -24.43 -1.22
C ASP A 249 2.81 -24.29 -2.64
N CYS A 250 1.66 -24.91 -2.92
CA CYS A 250 1.04 -24.86 -4.26
C CYS A 250 0.56 -23.46 -4.66
N GLU A 251 0.27 -22.59 -3.67
CA GLU A 251 -0.08 -21.19 -3.88
C GLU A 251 1.14 -20.26 -3.87
N ASN A 252 2.26 -20.69 -3.30
CA ASN A 252 3.48 -19.93 -3.05
C ASN A 252 4.59 -20.29 -4.05
N ASP A 253 5.58 -21.08 -3.59
CA ASP A 253 6.73 -21.49 -4.42
C ASP A 253 6.28 -22.19 -5.72
N GLY A 254 5.29 -23.08 -5.65
CA GLY A 254 4.76 -23.79 -6.81
C GLY A 254 4.15 -22.87 -7.87
N ASN A 255 3.50 -21.77 -7.47
CA ASN A 255 2.97 -20.78 -8.40
C ASN A 255 4.07 -19.90 -8.99
N LEU A 256 5.08 -19.55 -8.19
CA LEU A 256 6.20 -18.76 -8.70
C LEU A 256 7.04 -19.57 -9.70
N GLU A 257 7.31 -20.86 -9.41
CA GLU A 257 7.96 -21.79 -10.35
C GLU A 257 7.17 -21.94 -11.65
N TRP A 258 5.85 -22.09 -11.54
CA TRP A 258 4.97 -22.15 -12.71
C TRP A 258 5.07 -20.85 -13.53
N ALA A 259 5.03 -19.67 -12.91
CA ALA A 259 5.11 -18.39 -13.60
C ALA A 259 6.47 -18.24 -14.32
N ALA A 260 7.58 -18.61 -13.67
CA ALA A 260 8.89 -18.58 -14.26
C ALA A 260 8.96 -19.45 -15.53
N ARG A 261 8.48 -20.70 -15.45
CA ARG A 261 8.54 -21.66 -16.56
C ARG A 261 7.57 -21.35 -17.68
N GLU A 262 6.30 -21.06 -17.38
CA GLU A 262 5.24 -20.95 -18.38
C GLU A 262 5.09 -19.54 -18.95
N LEU A 263 5.43 -18.50 -18.17
CA LEU A 263 5.29 -17.11 -18.60
C LEU A 263 6.64 -16.51 -19.05
N GLY A 264 7.75 -17.14 -18.68
CA GLY A 264 9.11 -16.72 -19.05
C GLY A 264 9.65 -15.64 -18.13
N GLY A 265 10.25 -16.08 -17.03
CA GLY A 265 10.93 -15.23 -16.06
C GLY A 265 11.97 -15.99 -15.27
N ASP A 266 12.91 -15.27 -14.67
CA ASP A 266 13.92 -15.79 -13.76
C ASP A 266 13.55 -15.41 -12.32
N ILE A 267 13.51 -16.42 -11.44
CA ILE A 267 13.20 -16.20 -10.01
C ILE A 267 14.37 -15.47 -9.36
N ILE A 268 14.06 -14.42 -8.62
CA ILE A 268 15.03 -13.72 -7.78
C ILE A 268 15.17 -14.52 -6.46
N PRO A 269 16.36 -15.05 -6.14
CA PRO A 269 16.55 -15.81 -4.90
C PRO A 269 16.20 -14.97 -3.67
N PRO A 270 15.49 -15.54 -2.68
CA PRO A 270 15.23 -14.83 -1.43
C PRO A 270 16.54 -14.70 -0.61
N GLU A 271 16.62 -13.64 0.18
CA GLU A 271 17.76 -13.39 1.06
C GLU A 271 17.37 -13.52 2.53
N ASP A 272 18.29 -14.01 3.35
CA ASP A 272 18.10 -14.25 4.78
C ASP A 272 18.43 -12.99 5.60
N GLU A 273 17.57 -11.97 5.51
CA GLU A 273 17.80 -10.69 6.19
C GLU A 273 17.15 -10.60 7.57
N PHE A 274 16.09 -11.37 7.82
CA PHE A 274 15.23 -11.25 9.01
C PHE A 274 14.99 -12.58 9.73
N ALA A 275 15.92 -13.54 9.62
CA ALA A 275 15.83 -14.81 10.33
C ALA A 275 15.74 -14.64 11.84
N GLU A 276 16.44 -13.66 12.40
CA GLU A 276 16.40 -13.34 13.83
C GLU A 276 15.01 -12.87 14.32
N TYR A 277 14.15 -12.41 13.40
CA TYR A 277 12.76 -12.01 13.67
C TYR A 277 11.74 -13.09 13.29
N GLY A 278 12.20 -14.31 12.97
CA GLY A 278 11.36 -15.47 12.65
C GLY A 278 10.94 -15.59 11.18
N VAL A 279 11.47 -14.76 10.27
CA VAL A 279 11.25 -14.91 8.83
C VAL A 279 12.02 -16.14 8.34
N ARG A 280 11.34 -17.03 7.62
CA ARG A 280 11.95 -18.25 7.07
C ARG A 280 12.07 -18.16 5.56
N LEU A 281 13.18 -18.63 5.01
CA LEU A 281 13.28 -18.82 3.57
C LEU A 281 12.53 -20.09 3.15
N THR A 282 11.81 -19.99 2.04
CA THR A 282 11.34 -21.16 1.27
C THR A 282 12.25 -21.37 0.06
N ARG A 283 11.86 -22.21 -0.90
CA ARG A 283 12.67 -22.41 -2.12
C ARG A 283 12.87 -21.13 -2.91
N HIS A 284 11.85 -20.27 -2.97
CA HIS A 284 11.79 -19.12 -3.88
C HIS A 284 11.27 -17.83 -3.24
N GLY A 285 11.00 -17.85 -1.95
CA GLY A 285 10.46 -16.68 -1.25
C GLY A 285 10.74 -16.68 0.25
N SER A 286 10.15 -15.71 0.92
CA SER A 286 10.21 -15.54 2.37
C SER A 286 8.84 -15.81 2.97
N LEU A 287 8.81 -16.65 3.99
CA LEU A 287 7.61 -17.02 4.75
C LEU A 287 7.63 -16.36 6.12
N LEU A 288 6.62 -15.57 6.38
CA LEU A 288 6.32 -14.97 7.68
C LEU A 288 5.11 -15.71 8.26
N LYS A 289 5.32 -16.52 9.30
CA LYS A 289 4.24 -17.35 9.87
C LYS A 289 3.73 -16.78 11.17
N ALA A 290 2.41 -16.77 11.33
CA ALA A 290 1.74 -16.33 12.56
C ALA A 290 2.27 -17.11 13.80
N GLY A 291 2.64 -16.37 14.86
CA GLY A 291 3.25 -16.93 16.05
C GLY A 291 4.78 -17.10 16.00
N GLU A 292 5.39 -17.01 14.82
CA GLU A 292 6.83 -17.02 14.62
C GLU A 292 7.38 -15.61 14.36
N VAL A 293 6.58 -14.78 13.68
CA VAL A 293 6.83 -13.36 13.47
C VAL A 293 5.79 -12.51 14.23
N PRO A 294 6.08 -11.24 14.49
CA PRO A 294 5.10 -10.33 15.08
C PRO A 294 4.06 -9.88 14.05
N GLY A 295 3.29 -10.82 13.49
CA GLY A 295 2.27 -10.60 12.45
C GLY A 295 1.37 -11.82 12.24
N GLU A 296 0.48 -11.75 11.25
CA GLU A 296 -0.54 -12.78 11.02
C GLU A 296 -0.21 -13.77 9.91
N GLY A 297 0.77 -13.44 9.09
CA GLY A 297 1.28 -14.31 8.06
C GLY A 297 1.28 -13.70 6.67
N GLN A 298 2.37 -13.94 5.96
CA GLN A 298 2.58 -13.53 4.57
C GLN A 298 3.64 -14.45 3.96
N TRP A 299 3.47 -14.80 2.70
CA TRP A 299 4.54 -15.30 1.87
C TRP A 299 4.80 -14.29 0.75
N ALA A 300 6.06 -14.09 0.38
CA ALA A 300 6.41 -13.22 -0.73
C ALA A 300 7.67 -13.69 -1.45
N GLY A 301 7.63 -13.63 -2.78
CA GLY A 301 8.75 -13.92 -3.67
C GLY A 301 8.70 -13.03 -4.91
N ALA A 302 9.75 -13.06 -5.72
CA ALA A 302 9.84 -12.21 -6.90
C ALA A 302 10.51 -12.90 -8.08
N LEU A 303 10.22 -12.41 -9.29
CA LEU A 303 10.91 -12.81 -10.51
C LEU A 303 11.08 -11.63 -11.48
N VAL A 304 12.09 -11.74 -12.35
CA VAL A 304 12.32 -10.81 -13.46
C VAL A 304 11.75 -11.43 -14.73
N LYS A 305 10.97 -10.66 -15.49
CA LYS A 305 10.46 -11.10 -16.80
C LYS A 305 11.57 -11.17 -17.83
N THR A 306 11.81 -12.33 -18.41
CA THR A 306 12.77 -12.55 -19.48
C THR A 306 12.13 -12.65 -20.86
N SER A 307 10.86 -13.05 -20.93
CA SER A 307 10.09 -13.13 -22.17
C SER A 307 9.87 -11.75 -22.79
N GLU A 308 9.90 -11.68 -24.14
CA GLU A 308 9.63 -10.45 -24.86
C GLU A 308 8.24 -9.90 -24.57
N ALA A 309 8.15 -8.58 -24.44
CA ALA A 309 6.89 -7.87 -24.32
C ALA A 309 6.83 -6.77 -25.39
N PRO A 310 5.89 -6.85 -26.35
CA PRO A 310 5.71 -5.78 -27.31
C PRO A 310 5.33 -4.49 -26.59
N SER A 311 6.10 -3.43 -26.79
CA SER A 311 5.82 -2.10 -26.26
C SER A 311 4.61 -1.52 -27.00
N ALA A 312 3.54 -1.18 -26.26
CA ALA A 312 2.39 -0.44 -26.77
C ALA A 312 2.44 1.01 -26.29
N ARG A 313 1.93 1.93 -27.11
CA ARG A 313 1.64 3.31 -26.68
C ARG A 313 0.32 3.30 -25.92
N CYS A 314 0.40 3.24 -24.59
CA CYS A 314 -0.75 3.20 -23.69
C CYS A 314 -0.57 4.18 -22.55
N ARG A 315 -1.66 4.52 -21.88
CA ARG A 315 -1.72 5.44 -20.73
C ARG A 315 -2.68 4.89 -19.67
N PRO A 316 -2.47 5.17 -18.37
CA PRO A 316 -3.42 4.75 -17.32
C PRO A 316 -4.87 5.17 -17.57
N ALA A 317 -5.11 6.29 -18.25
CA ALA A 317 -6.44 6.73 -18.68
C ALA A 317 -7.17 5.70 -19.57
N ASP A 318 -6.44 4.86 -20.30
CA ASP A 318 -7.01 3.80 -21.15
C ASP A 318 -7.70 2.70 -20.33
N LEU A 319 -7.36 2.58 -19.03
CA LEU A 319 -8.02 1.68 -18.07
C LEU A 319 -9.28 2.27 -17.42
N ARG A 320 -9.68 3.47 -17.80
CA ARG A 320 -10.85 4.18 -17.24
C ARG A 320 -10.78 4.25 -15.70
N PRO A 321 -9.82 5.00 -15.15
CA PRO A 321 -9.65 5.14 -13.70
C PRO A 321 -10.94 5.59 -13.02
N LEU A 322 -11.11 5.23 -11.76
CA LEU A 322 -12.16 5.79 -10.91
C LEU A 322 -11.85 7.28 -10.67
N GLU A 323 -12.91 8.06 -10.51
CA GLU A 323 -12.76 9.46 -10.15
C GLU A 323 -12.01 9.58 -8.81
N SER A 324 -11.01 10.47 -8.75
CA SER A 324 -10.25 10.73 -7.53
C SER A 324 -11.16 11.29 -6.45
N ARG A 325 -11.11 10.70 -5.25
CA ARG A 325 -11.84 11.16 -4.07
C ARG A 325 -10.96 11.97 -3.11
N MET A 326 -9.73 12.27 -3.53
CA MET A 326 -8.80 13.08 -2.76
C MET A 326 -9.32 14.51 -2.66
N GLN A 327 -9.32 15.07 -1.44
CA GLN A 327 -9.66 16.46 -1.20
C GLN A 327 -8.37 17.29 -1.22
N ASN A 328 -8.42 18.43 -1.89
CA ASN A 328 -7.33 19.40 -1.87
C ASN A 328 -7.60 20.42 -0.74
N PHE A 329 -6.68 20.51 0.19
CA PHE A 329 -6.74 21.43 1.34
C PHE A 329 -5.76 22.62 1.20
N ASP A 330 -5.12 22.80 0.03
CA ASP A 330 -4.16 23.90 -0.22
C ASP A 330 -4.85 25.18 -0.72
N GLY A 331 -6.18 25.20 -0.67
CA GLY A 331 -7.00 26.36 -1.05
C GLY A 331 -6.94 27.49 -0.04
N PRO A 332 -7.57 28.65 -0.38
CA PRO A 332 -7.59 29.85 0.46
C PRO A 332 -8.56 29.76 1.65
N GLU A 333 -9.29 28.64 1.80
CA GLU A 333 -10.29 28.49 2.85
C GLU A 333 -9.65 28.57 4.24
N PRO A 334 -10.23 29.38 5.16
CA PRO A 334 -9.75 29.47 6.53
C PRO A 334 -9.77 28.09 7.22
N ARG A 335 -8.73 27.82 8.00
CA ARG A 335 -8.62 26.59 8.81
C ARG A 335 -9.17 26.83 10.19
N VAL A 336 -9.95 25.87 10.72
CA VAL A 336 -10.54 25.90 12.05
C VAL A 336 -10.15 24.63 12.78
N GLU A 337 -9.51 24.81 13.92
CA GLU A 337 -9.11 23.70 14.79
C GLU A 337 -10.34 23.22 15.61
N LEU A 338 -10.56 21.92 15.62
CA LEU A 338 -11.61 21.26 16.38
C LEU A 338 -11.02 20.54 17.59
N ASP A 339 -11.74 20.55 18.70
CA ASP A 339 -11.47 19.62 19.79
C ASP A 339 -11.85 18.18 19.40
N LEU A 340 -11.51 17.20 20.24
CA LEU A 340 -11.79 15.78 19.95
C LEU A 340 -13.27 15.51 19.72
N GLN A 341 -14.14 16.06 20.57
CA GLN A 341 -15.58 15.82 20.46
C GLN A 341 -16.17 16.46 19.21
N GLN A 342 -15.75 17.66 18.86
CA GLN A 342 -16.15 18.33 17.62
C GLN A 342 -15.65 17.56 16.40
N ALA A 343 -14.41 17.06 16.43
CA ALA A 343 -13.84 16.26 15.35
C ALA A 343 -14.61 14.95 15.14
N LEU A 344 -14.94 14.23 16.21
CA LEU A 344 -15.75 13.02 16.14
C LEU A 344 -17.16 13.30 15.60
N ARG A 345 -17.82 14.36 16.05
CA ARG A 345 -19.12 14.79 15.51
C ARG A 345 -19.04 15.16 14.05
N TYR A 346 -17.94 15.82 13.62
CA TYR A 346 -17.68 16.07 12.21
C TYR A 346 -17.60 14.79 11.39
N LEU A 347 -16.81 13.82 11.86
CA LEU A 347 -16.61 12.52 11.21
C LEU A 347 -17.89 11.65 11.22
N HIS A 348 -18.74 11.81 12.23
CA HIS A 348 -20.07 11.19 12.29
C HIS A 348 -21.08 11.88 11.35
N ARG A 349 -20.73 13.06 10.77
CA ARG A 349 -21.56 13.93 9.95
C ARG A 349 -22.65 14.67 10.68
N ASP A 350 -22.48 14.90 11.98
CA ASP A 350 -23.37 15.76 12.74
C ASP A 350 -23.21 17.23 12.32
N THR A 351 -24.21 18.00 12.63
CA THR A 351 -24.15 19.46 12.49
C THR A 351 -23.21 20.03 13.55
N LEU A 352 -22.26 20.87 13.10
CA LEU A 352 -21.39 21.63 13.99
C LEU A 352 -21.94 23.06 14.18
N PHE A 353 -21.58 23.65 15.31
CA PHE A 353 -21.78 25.06 15.60
C PHE A 353 -20.42 25.70 15.91
N LEU A 354 -19.99 26.63 15.03
CA LEU A 354 -18.68 27.28 15.09
C LEU A 354 -18.90 28.83 15.03
N PRO A 355 -19.40 29.44 16.12
CA PRO A 355 -19.83 30.84 16.09
C PRO A 355 -18.68 31.83 15.91
N GLU A 356 -17.47 31.46 16.40
CA GLU A 356 -16.28 32.31 16.30
C GLU A 356 -15.55 32.20 14.95
N ALA A 357 -15.94 31.21 14.12
CA ALA A 357 -15.31 30.97 12.84
C ALA A 357 -15.92 31.82 11.73
N PRO A 358 -15.15 32.22 10.71
CA PRO A 358 -15.65 32.98 9.55
C PRO A 358 -16.83 32.29 8.87
N LEU A 359 -17.73 33.07 8.27
CA LEU A 359 -18.80 32.55 7.41
C LEU A 359 -18.22 32.03 6.09
N GLY A 360 -18.85 31.01 5.53
CA GLY A 360 -18.46 30.44 4.23
C GLY A 360 -17.80 29.06 4.34
N MET A 361 -16.98 28.73 3.34
CA MET A 361 -16.24 27.48 3.31
C MET A 361 -15.06 27.53 4.27
N LEU A 362 -14.89 26.44 5.05
CA LEU A 362 -13.81 26.29 6.02
C LEU A 362 -13.23 24.88 5.90
N VAL A 363 -11.92 24.78 6.13
CA VAL A 363 -11.25 23.50 6.37
C VAL A 363 -11.26 23.24 7.88
N VAL A 364 -11.86 22.15 8.32
CA VAL A 364 -11.80 21.73 9.73
C VAL A 364 -10.61 20.81 9.96
N CYS A 365 -9.87 21.08 11.03
CA CYS A 365 -8.65 20.38 11.37
C CYS A 365 -8.73 19.77 12.78
N TYR A 366 -7.94 18.75 13.01
CA TYR A 366 -7.68 18.20 14.34
C TYR A 366 -6.17 18.03 14.52
N ARG A 367 -5.59 18.63 15.57
CA ARG A 367 -4.13 18.69 15.77
C ARG A 367 -3.39 19.16 14.51
N SER A 368 -3.90 20.22 13.91
CA SER A 368 -3.39 20.83 12.65
C SER A 368 -3.56 19.97 11.39
N HIS A 369 -4.13 18.76 11.47
CA HIS A 369 -4.36 17.90 10.32
C HIS A 369 -5.77 18.09 9.76
N PRO A 370 -5.93 18.36 8.45
CA PRO A 370 -7.22 18.60 7.84
C PRO A 370 -8.04 17.30 7.82
N LEU A 371 -9.29 17.41 8.27
CA LEU A 371 -10.28 16.33 8.23
C LEU A 371 -11.21 16.47 7.02
N GLY A 372 -11.50 17.71 6.59
CA GLY A 372 -12.38 18.00 5.48
C GLY A 372 -12.98 19.39 5.54
N PHE A 373 -14.07 19.59 4.80
CA PHE A 373 -14.73 20.89 4.63
C PHE A 373 -16.06 20.97 5.37
N VAL A 374 -16.39 22.18 5.84
CA VAL A 374 -17.71 22.59 6.26
C VAL A 374 -18.10 23.91 5.57
N LYS A 375 -19.40 24.18 5.44
CA LYS A 375 -19.90 25.53 5.09
C LYS A 375 -20.55 26.12 6.31
N ASN A 376 -19.90 27.12 6.92
CA ASN A 376 -20.41 27.84 8.09
C ASN A 376 -21.46 28.87 7.65
N LEU A 377 -22.67 28.76 8.19
CA LEU A 377 -23.83 29.65 7.95
C LEU A 377 -24.09 30.59 9.13
N GLY A 378 -23.22 30.59 10.16
CA GLY A 378 -23.36 31.34 11.40
C GLY A 378 -24.17 30.59 12.46
N SER A 379 -25.41 30.24 12.16
CA SER A 379 -26.27 29.48 13.10
C SER A 379 -25.97 27.97 13.12
N ARG A 380 -25.33 27.45 12.08
CA ARG A 380 -24.91 26.03 11.95
C ARG A 380 -23.87 25.89 10.85
N CYS A 381 -23.15 24.76 10.82
CA CYS A 381 -22.30 24.37 9.71
C CYS A 381 -22.90 23.20 8.94
N ASN A 382 -22.96 23.33 7.60
CA ASN A 382 -23.24 22.19 6.75
C ASN A 382 -21.99 21.32 6.68
N ASN A 383 -22.11 20.09 7.12
CA ASN A 383 -21.03 19.11 7.15
C ASN A 383 -20.87 18.48 5.74
N LEU A 384 -19.69 18.66 5.14
CA LEU A 384 -19.36 18.17 3.80
C LEU A 384 -18.50 16.89 3.82
N TYR A 385 -18.32 16.25 4.98
CA TYR A 385 -17.58 14.99 5.08
C TYR A 385 -18.22 13.91 4.18
N PRO A 386 -17.42 13.11 3.44
CA PRO A 386 -17.94 12.09 2.52
C PRO A 386 -18.83 11.06 3.25
N LYS A 387 -20.01 10.78 2.68
CA LYS A 387 -20.96 9.82 3.28
C LYS A 387 -20.37 8.41 3.39
N SER A 388 -19.54 8.01 2.45
CA SER A 388 -18.89 6.70 2.40
C SER A 388 -17.90 6.46 3.56
N ARG A 389 -17.37 7.54 4.16
CA ARG A 389 -16.36 7.50 5.23
C ARG A 389 -16.92 7.79 6.62
N ARG A 390 -18.21 8.07 6.70
CA ARG A 390 -18.87 8.43 7.96
C ARG A 390 -18.65 7.36 9.04
N ILE A 391 -18.30 7.77 10.25
CA ILE A 391 -18.35 6.93 11.45
C ILE A 391 -19.81 6.52 11.69
N GLN A 392 -20.07 5.23 11.91
CA GLN A 392 -21.41 4.69 12.09
C GLN A 392 -21.74 4.34 13.56
N MET A 393 -20.74 4.34 14.42
CA MET A 393 -20.91 4.11 15.86
C MET A 393 -21.19 5.44 16.55
N ASP A 394 -21.82 5.37 17.72
CA ASP A 394 -22.09 6.54 18.55
C ASP A 394 -20.76 7.21 18.98
N VAL A 395 -20.74 8.56 18.96
CA VAL A 395 -19.58 9.41 19.21
C VAL A 395 -19.86 10.43 20.31
#